data_47613db2e7f4559b23e4d8555bc31664
#
_entry.id   47613db2e7f4559b23e4d8555bc31664
#
_cell.length_a   1.000
_cell.length_b   1.000
_cell.length_c   1.000
_cell.angle_alpha   90.00
_cell.angle_beta   90.00
_cell.angle_gamma   90.00
#
_symmetry.space_group_name_H-M   'P 1'
#
loop_
_entity.id
_entity.type
_entity.pdbx_description
1 polymer ?
#
loop_
_entity_poly.entity_id
_entity_poly.type
_entity_poly.pdbx_seq_one_letter_code
_entity_poly.pdbx_strand_id
1 'polypeptide(L)'
;MSQAPVPPPVPPGVIGHNRSNLTPHYAIFPPIGIMDSFLPGLERCILRFMTSPRMGAHFAEAMVIVAPGGGTMEPIDDGLQHFLYVLSGELEVGLGKKKRSLVPGAYAFAPEGTKLSFSNKGDAEARALWVKKPYAALKGVNPPKPKFAHRDDAPRQDVNGRYRYFLLGTPGEMAFDFEMNVMGFGTGTHFHCVETHIMEHGLYMLTGQGLQLLGRDWHEIWEGDFIWMGPYVPQQFYATGWAPAEYLLYKDVNRDVEF
;
A
#
# COMPACT_ATOMS: atom_id res chain seq x y z
N MET A 1 -22.54 -1.51 -11.60
CA MET A 1 -21.47 -1.52 -10.59
C MET A 1 -22.09 -1.96 -9.28
N SER A 2 -21.79 -3.15 -8.81
CA SER A 2 -22.25 -3.63 -7.50
C SER A 2 -21.44 -2.87 -6.44
N GLN A 3 -22.08 -2.02 -5.67
CA GLN A 3 -21.44 -1.48 -4.47
C GLN A 3 -21.10 -2.67 -3.56
N ALA A 4 -19.85 -2.72 -3.08
CA ALA A 4 -19.49 -3.65 -2.03
C ALA A 4 -20.51 -3.53 -0.87
N PRO A 5 -20.97 -4.63 -0.29
CA PRO A 5 -21.93 -4.57 0.81
C PRO A 5 -21.32 -3.75 1.94
N VAL A 6 -21.92 -2.60 2.22
CA VAL A 6 -21.59 -1.85 3.42
C VAL A 6 -22.01 -2.74 4.59
N PRO A 7 -21.08 -3.11 5.49
CA PRO A 7 -21.46 -3.92 6.65
C PRO A 7 -22.57 -3.19 7.42
N PRO A 8 -23.55 -3.91 7.96
CA PRO A 8 -24.62 -3.29 8.72
C PRO A 8 -24.02 -2.49 9.88
N PRO A 9 -24.60 -1.34 10.24
CA PRO A 9 -24.11 -0.54 11.35
C PRO A 9 -24.11 -1.39 12.62
N VAL A 10 -22.96 -1.42 13.28
CA VAL A 10 -22.78 -2.15 14.54
C VAL A 10 -23.60 -1.44 15.63
N PRO A 11 -24.49 -2.13 16.34
CA PRO A 11 -25.21 -1.54 17.45
C PRO A 11 -24.24 -1.03 18.53
N PRO A 12 -24.51 0.10 19.19
CA PRO A 12 -23.68 0.57 20.30
C PRO A 12 -23.50 -0.50 21.40
N GLY A 13 -22.27 -0.68 21.86
CA GLY A 13 -21.95 -1.63 22.94
C GLY A 13 -21.71 -3.09 22.50
N VAL A 14 -21.72 -3.39 21.20
CA VAL A 14 -21.37 -4.73 20.69
C VAL A 14 -19.86 -4.84 20.48
N ILE A 15 -19.20 -5.64 21.30
CA ILE A 15 -17.74 -5.81 21.32
C ILE A 15 -17.24 -6.70 20.15
N GLY A 16 -18.08 -7.53 19.56
CA GLY A 16 -17.68 -8.59 18.63
C GLY A 16 -17.33 -8.17 17.20
N HIS A 17 -17.45 -6.87 16.87
CA HIS A 17 -17.29 -6.42 15.48
C HIS A 17 -16.02 -5.62 15.20
N ASN A 18 -15.13 -5.49 16.18
CA ASN A 18 -13.85 -4.85 15.96
C ASN A 18 -12.90 -5.82 15.25
N ARG A 19 -12.63 -5.57 13.97
CA ARG A 19 -11.63 -6.32 13.20
C ARG A 19 -10.22 -5.74 13.34
N SER A 20 -10.07 -4.59 14.02
CA SER A 20 -8.75 -4.03 14.30
C SER A 20 -7.98 -4.95 15.23
N ASN A 21 -6.76 -5.29 14.84
CA ASN A 21 -5.86 -6.11 15.64
C ASN A 21 -4.45 -5.52 15.55
N LEU A 22 -3.80 -5.39 16.69
CA LEU A 22 -2.41 -4.91 16.78
C LEU A 22 -1.63 -5.81 17.73
N THR A 23 -0.59 -6.41 17.21
CA THR A 23 0.39 -7.21 17.93
C THR A 23 1.80 -6.63 17.69
N PRO A 24 2.83 -7.07 18.42
CA PRO A 24 4.21 -6.69 18.12
C PRO A 24 4.70 -7.14 16.74
N HIS A 25 4.02 -8.07 16.08
CA HIS A 25 4.51 -8.72 14.88
C HIS A 25 3.62 -8.49 13.64
N TYR A 26 2.36 -8.15 13.85
CA TYR A 26 1.44 -7.83 12.75
C TYR A 26 0.31 -6.90 13.21
N ALA A 27 -0.31 -6.23 12.26
CA ALA A 27 -1.50 -5.42 12.50
C ALA A 27 -2.53 -5.60 11.39
N ILE A 28 -3.81 -5.43 11.74
CA ILE A 28 -4.94 -5.34 10.80
C ILE A 28 -5.71 -4.07 11.16
N PHE A 29 -5.92 -3.20 10.18
CA PHE A 29 -6.66 -1.95 10.34
C PHE A 29 -7.74 -1.83 9.28
N PRO A 30 -9.01 -2.07 9.65
CA PRO A 30 -10.14 -1.69 8.80
C PRO A 30 -10.20 -0.16 8.61
N PRO A 31 -10.60 0.33 7.45
CA PRO A 31 -10.55 1.77 7.12
C PRO A 31 -11.38 2.64 8.06
N ILE A 32 -12.45 2.10 8.60
CA ILE A 32 -13.33 2.81 9.55
C ILE A 32 -12.67 3.07 10.91
N GLY A 33 -11.64 2.28 11.27
CA GLY A 33 -10.94 2.39 12.55
C GLY A 33 -9.77 3.36 12.55
N ILE A 34 -9.36 3.88 11.38
CA ILE A 34 -8.20 4.75 11.25
C ILE A 34 -8.64 6.22 11.29
N MET A 35 -8.17 6.94 12.31
CA MET A 35 -8.55 8.33 12.52
C MET A 35 -7.79 9.28 11.59
N ASP A 36 -8.46 10.37 11.26
CA ASP A 36 -7.92 11.43 10.40
C ASP A 36 -6.75 12.16 11.07
N SER A 37 -5.72 12.40 10.29
CA SER A 37 -4.52 13.15 10.67
C SER A 37 -4.25 14.25 9.65
N PHE A 38 -3.59 15.32 10.10
CA PHE A 38 -3.22 16.46 9.26
C PHE A 38 -1.72 16.67 9.36
N LEU A 39 -1.05 16.89 8.22
CA LEU A 39 0.38 17.17 8.18
C LEU A 39 0.65 18.63 7.81
N PRO A 40 1.63 19.28 8.44
CA PRO A 40 2.17 20.54 7.94
C PRO A 40 2.63 20.39 6.49
N GLY A 41 2.44 21.46 5.69
CA GLY A 41 2.82 21.45 4.27
C GLY A 41 1.83 20.79 3.33
N LEU A 42 0.70 20.27 3.84
CA LEU A 42 -0.43 19.80 3.05
C LEU A 42 -1.65 20.68 3.31
N GLU A 43 -2.31 21.10 2.25
CA GLU A 43 -3.54 21.90 2.32
C GLU A 43 -4.72 21.08 1.82
N ARG A 44 -5.86 21.14 2.53
CA ARG A 44 -7.10 20.42 2.20
C ARG A 44 -6.88 18.91 1.97
N CYS A 45 -5.98 18.33 2.78
CA CYS A 45 -5.65 16.92 2.77
C CYS A 45 -5.92 16.30 4.13
N ILE A 46 -6.41 15.07 4.12
CA ILE A 46 -6.54 14.20 5.28
C ILE A 46 -5.61 13.01 5.06
N LEU A 47 -4.92 12.58 6.12
CA LEU A 47 -4.12 11.36 6.11
C LEU A 47 -4.68 10.37 7.12
N ARG A 48 -4.71 9.10 6.72
CA ARG A 48 -4.97 7.96 7.61
C ARG A 48 -3.74 7.09 7.61
N PHE A 49 -2.93 7.23 8.65
CA PHE A 49 -1.71 6.42 8.79
C PHE A 49 -2.07 4.99 9.17
N MET A 50 -1.67 4.05 8.33
CA MET A 50 -1.92 2.63 8.48
C MET A 50 -0.73 1.93 9.12
N THR A 51 0.50 2.39 8.84
CA THR A 51 1.71 1.92 9.52
C THR A 51 2.77 3.01 9.62
N SER A 52 3.71 2.81 10.53
CA SER A 52 4.84 3.72 10.74
C SER A 52 5.94 3.03 11.54
N PRO A 53 7.15 3.59 11.58
CA PRO A 53 8.25 3.08 12.41
C PRO A 53 7.93 2.97 13.90
N ARG A 54 6.96 3.72 14.43
CA ARG A 54 6.51 3.60 15.81
C ARG A 54 5.80 2.29 16.13
N MET A 55 5.33 1.58 15.11
CA MET A 55 4.74 0.25 15.25
C MET A 55 5.79 -0.87 15.15
N GLY A 56 7.02 -0.54 14.75
CA GLY A 56 8.08 -1.50 14.46
C GLY A 56 8.28 -1.77 12.96
N ALA A 57 7.54 -1.11 12.08
CA ALA A 57 7.73 -1.19 10.64
C ALA A 57 8.95 -0.37 10.19
N HIS A 58 9.58 -0.75 9.08
CA HIS A 58 10.69 0.02 8.50
C HIS A 58 10.22 1.02 7.43
N PHE A 59 8.93 1.18 7.27
CA PHE A 59 8.28 2.13 6.36
C PHE A 59 7.06 2.79 7.01
N ALA A 60 6.56 3.84 6.40
CA ALA A 60 5.25 4.40 6.72
C ALA A 60 4.34 4.28 5.50
N GLU A 61 3.08 3.92 5.72
CA GLU A 61 2.04 3.95 4.71
C GLU A 61 0.81 4.66 5.24
N ALA A 62 0.26 5.54 4.39
CA ALA A 62 -0.95 6.29 4.70
C ALA A 62 -1.86 6.33 3.47
N MET A 63 -3.17 6.33 3.70
CA MET A 63 -4.10 6.84 2.71
C MET A 63 -4.09 8.37 2.79
N VAL A 64 -3.81 9.02 1.66
CA VAL A 64 -3.99 10.46 1.51
C VAL A 64 -5.29 10.73 0.77
N ILE A 65 -6.13 11.58 1.34
CA ILE A 65 -7.42 12.02 0.84
C ILE A 65 -7.28 13.50 0.52
N VAL A 66 -7.42 13.86 -0.75
CA VAL A 66 -7.16 15.21 -1.25
C VAL A 66 -8.45 15.82 -1.77
N ALA A 67 -8.97 16.80 -1.06
CA ALA A 67 -10.16 17.54 -1.51
C ALA A 67 -9.86 18.38 -2.77
N PRO A 68 -10.88 18.80 -3.53
CA PRO A 68 -10.71 19.73 -4.65
C PRO A 68 -9.88 20.97 -4.26
N GLY A 69 -8.84 21.28 -5.05
CA GLY A 69 -7.90 22.35 -4.78
C GLY A 69 -6.87 22.06 -3.68
N GLY A 70 -6.88 20.87 -3.09
CA GLY A 70 -5.90 20.45 -2.09
C GLY A 70 -4.62 19.88 -2.68
N GLY A 71 -3.62 19.68 -1.83
CA GLY A 71 -2.33 19.09 -2.21
C GLY A 71 -1.17 19.57 -1.35
N THR A 72 0.04 19.39 -1.87
CA THR A 72 1.27 19.87 -1.25
C THR A 72 1.40 21.39 -1.45
N MET A 73 1.66 22.14 -0.39
CA MET A 73 1.93 23.58 -0.46
C MET A 73 3.25 23.85 -1.17
N GLU A 74 4.27 23.06 -0.86
CA GLU A 74 5.58 23.08 -1.50
C GLU A 74 5.99 21.64 -1.84
N PRO A 75 6.87 21.41 -2.83
CA PRO A 75 7.38 20.08 -3.11
C PRO A 75 8.10 19.46 -1.90
N ILE A 76 7.73 18.25 -1.56
CA ILE A 76 8.29 17.49 -0.44
C ILE A 76 9.75 17.11 -0.76
N ASP A 77 10.67 17.42 0.16
CA ASP A 77 12.10 17.15 0.07
C ASP A 77 12.57 16.76 1.49
N ASP A 78 12.15 15.60 1.95
CA ASP A 78 12.35 15.12 3.33
C ASP A 78 13.44 14.04 3.46
N GLY A 79 14.19 13.77 2.37
CA GLY A 79 15.26 12.77 2.35
C GLY A 79 14.74 11.33 2.27
N LEU A 80 13.44 11.13 2.04
CA LEU A 80 12.86 9.82 1.90
C LEU A 80 12.61 9.49 0.41
N GLN A 81 12.43 8.21 0.14
CA GLN A 81 11.80 7.77 -1.10
C GLN A 81 10.30 7.60 -0.89
N HIS A 82 9.54 7.86 -1.96
CA HIS A 82 8.08 7.85 -1.91
C HIS A 82 7.49 7.03 -3.05
N PHE A 83 6.45 6.27 -2.74
CA PHE A 83 5.59 5.65 -3.73
C PHE A 83 4.15 6.09 -3.49
N LEU A 84 3.50 6.61 -4.54
CA LEU A 84 2.11 7.09 -4.49
C LEU A 84 1.29 6.32 -5.52
N TYR A 85 0.21 5.66 -5.09
CA TYR A 85 -0.70 4.88 -5.93
C TYR A 85 -2.12 5.43 -5.84
N VAL A 86 -2.72 5.84 -6.96
CA VAL A 86 -4.05 6.44 -6.97
C VAL A 86 -5.12 5.36 -6.88
N LEU A 87 -6.02 5.51 -5.90
CA LEU A 87 -7.17 4.62 -5.68
C LEU A 87 -8.44 5.15 -6.36
N SER A 88 -8.68 6.45 -6.26
CA SER A 88 -9.87 7.11 -6.83
C SER A 88 -9.61 8.58 -7.13
N GLY A 89 -10.41 9.16 -8.02
CA GLY A 89 -10.24 10.53 -8.47
C GLY A 89 -9.02 10.71 -9.37
N GLU A 90 -8.49 11.92 -9.45
CA GLU A 90 -7.35 12.28 -10.28
C GLU A 90 -6.41 13.20 -9.51
N LEU A 91 -5.11 12.97 -9.59
CA LEU A 91 -4.07 13.79 -8.98
C LEU A 91 -3.04 14.24 -10.02
N GLU A 92 -2.76 15.54 -10.09
CA GLU A 92 -1.55 16.02 -10.74
C GLU A 92 -0.38 15.73 -9.79
N VAL A 93 0.56 14.89 -10.21
CA VAL A 93 1.74 14.51 -9.40
C VAL A 93 3.00 15.00 -10.09
N GLY A 94 3.89 15.62 -9.31
CA GLY A 94 5.19 16.12 -9.75
C GLY A 94 6.35 15.30 -9.16
N LEU A 95 7.31 14.93 -10.02
CA LEU A 95 8.60 14.33 -9.66
C LEU A 95 9.71 15.26 -10.18
N GLY A 96 10.26 16.09 -9.30
CA GLY A 96 11.16 17.17 -9.67
C GLY A 96 10.49 18.16 -10.64
N LYS A 97 11.05 18.25 -11.86
CA LYS A 97 10.50 19.15 -12.90
C LYS A 97 9.40 18.52 -13.77
N LYS A 98 9.17 17.22 -13.65
CA LYS A 98 8.17 16.49 -14.47
C LYS A 98 6.86 16.40 -13.72
N LYS A 99 5.74 16.62 -14.42
CA LYS A 99 4.39 16.46 -13.89
C LYS A 99 3.56 15.55 -14.77
N ARG A 100 2.67 14.78 -14.14
CA ARG A 100 1.71 13.90 -14.79
C ARG A 100 0.38 13.94 -14.06
N SER A 101 -0.70 13.84 -14.79
CA SER A 101 -2.01 13.50 -14.22
C SER A 101 -2.10 12.00 -14.03
N LEU A 102 -2.43 11.57 -12.81
CA LEU A 102 -2.55 10.18 -12.41
C LEU A 102 -4.01 9.87 -12.08
N VAL A 103 -4.53 8.84 -12.73
CA VAL A 103 -5.88 8.28 -12.55
C VAL A 103 -5.83 6.99 -11.72
N PRO A 104 -6.96 6.39 -11.31
CA PRO A 104 -6.96 5.14 -10.54
C PRO A 104 -6.13 4.05 -11.22
N GLY A 105 -5.25 3.40 -10.44
CA GLY A 105 -4.28 2.41 -10.94
C GLY A 105 -2.94 2.99 -11.40
N ALA A 106 -2.85 4.30 -11.61
CA ALA A 106 -1.58 4.96 -11.89
C ALA A 106 -0.78 5.22 -10.62
N TYR A 107 0.54 5.28 -10.76
CA TYR A 107 1.45 5.49 -9.64
C TYR A 107 2.65 6.34 -10.01
N ALA A 108 3.25 6.93 -8.98
CA ALA A 108 4.51 7.67 -9.07
C ALA A 108 5.49 7.13 -8.03
N PHE A 109 6.76 7.01 -8.42
CA PHE A 109 7.87 6.70 -7.53
C PHE A 109 8.89 7.84 -7.57
N ALA A 110 9.13 8.44 -6.41
CA ALA A 110 10.17 9.42 -6.17
C ALA A 110 11.28 8.76 -5.34
N PRO A 111 12.43 8.40 -5.92
CA PRO A 111 13.59 7.98 -5.14
C PRO A 111 14.10 9.13 -4.26
N GLU A 112 14.92 8.80 -3.27
CA GLU A 112 15.62 9.78 -2.43
C GLU A 112 16.23 10.92 -3.26
N GLY A 113 16.09 12.16 -2.79
CA GLY A 113 16.54 13.37 -3.50
C GLY A 113 15.66 13.83 -4.65
N THR A 114 14.57 13.13 -4.94
CA THR A 114 13.56 13.58 -5.91
C THR A 114 12.39 14.23 -5.20
N LYS A 115 12.20 15.53 -5.41
CA LYS A 115 11.08 16.28 -4.83
C LYS A 115 9.75 15.75 -5.36
N LEU A 116 8.84 15.41 -4.43
CA LEU A 116 7.48 14.97 -4.72
C LEU A 116 6.49 16.11 -4.49
N SER A 117 5.56 16.31 -5.41
CA SER A 117 4.38 17.16 -5.20
C SER A 117 3.13 16.47 -5.73
N PHE A 118 1.98 16.78 -5.14
CA PHE A 118 0.69 16.36 -5.69
C PHE A 118 -0.39 17.42 -5.42
N SER A 119 -1.36 17.48 -6.31
CA SER A 119 -2.52 18.37 -6.14
C SER A 119 -3.75 17.79 -6.85
N ASN A 120 -4.90 18.02 -6.26
CA ASN A 120 -6.19 17.69 -6.87
C ASN A 120 -6.71 18.92 -7.63
N LYS A 121 -6.70 18.83 -8.96
CA LYS A 121 -7.23 19.89 -9.86
C LYS A 121 -8.68 19.64 -10.28
N GLY A 122 -9.23 18.47 -9.92
CA GLY A 122 -10.61 18.11 -10.21
C GLY A 122 -11.62 18.76 -9.25
N ASP A 123 -12.87 18.41 -9.45
CA ASP A 123 -14.02 18.84 -8.65
C ASP A 123 -14.51 17.81 -7.62
N ALA A 124 -13.95 16.62 -7.65
CA ALA A 124 -14.22 15.53 -6.70
C ALA A 124 -12.98 15.20 -5.87
N GLU A 125 -13.19 14.54 -4.71
CA GLU A 125 -12.13 14.03 -3.84
C GLU A 125 -11.28 13.00 -4.58
N ALA A 126 -9.97 13.05 -4.39
CA ALA A 126 -9.03 12.03 -4.85
C ALA A 126 -8.39 11.30 -3.66
N ARG A 127 -8.15 10.01 -3.82
CA ARG A 127 -7.52 9.16 -2.80
C ARG A 127 -6.33 8.42 -3.38
N ALA A 128 -5.25 8.36 -2.60
CA ALA A 128 -4.08 7.60 -2.96
C ALA A 128 -3.46 6.91 -1.73
N LEU A 129 -2.78 5.81 -1.96
CA LEU A 129 -1.88 5.21 -0.98
C LEU A 129 -0.50 5.85 -1.13
N TRP A 130 0.09 6.22 -0.02
CA TRP A 130 1.38 6.89 0.02
C TRP A 130 2.33 6.14 0.95
N VAL A 131 3.29 5.44 0.35
CA VAL A 131 4.37 4.75 1.06
C VAL A 131 5.59 5.65 1.07
N LYS A 132 6.31 5.69 2.20
CA LYS A 132 7.58 6.39 2.34
C LYS A 132 8.51 5.69 3.32
N LYS A 133 9.79 5.68 2.97
CA LYS A 133 10.88 5.14 3.80
C LYS A 133 12.23 5.74 3.42
N PRO A 134 13.24 5.69 4.31
CA PRO A 134 14.62 5.94 3.93
C PRO A 134 15.10 4.95 2.86
N TYR A 135 15.96 5.40 1.95
CA TYR A 135 16.61 4.51 0.98
C TYR A 135 17.83 3.85 1.61
N ALA A 136 17.89 2.54 1.58
CA ALA A 136 19.06 1.78 1.97
C ALA A 136 19.97 1.60 0.75
N ALA A 137 21.00 2.46 0.61
CA ALA A 137 21.92 2.42 -0.51
C ALA A 137 22.75 1.13 -0.51
N LEU A 138 23.00 0.57 -1.71
CA LEU A 138 23.88 -0.59 -1.89
C LEU A 138 25.15 -0.17 -2.62
N LYS A 139 26.31 -0.49 -2.05
CA LYS A 139 27.62 -0.13 -2.62
C LYS A 139 27.79 -0.68 -4.04
N GLY A 140 28.11 0.19 -4.98
CA GLY A 140 28.33 -0.17 -6.39
C GLY A 140 27.06 -0.32 -7.21
N VAL A 141 25.90 -0.06 -6.64
CA VAL A 141 24.61 -0.06 -7.35
C VAL A 141 24.08 1.36 -7.44
N ASN A 142 23.73 1.79 -8.65
CA ASN A 142 23.08 3.09 -8.83
C ASN A 142 21.66 3.09 -8.25
N PRO A 143 21.23 4.15 -7.58
CA PRO A 143 19.86 4.25 -7.07
C PRO A 143 18.84 4.24 -8.22
N PRO A 144 17.60 3.84 -7.95
CA PRO A 144 16.56 3.81 -8.96
C PRO A 144 16.21 5.22 -9.44
N LYS A 145 15.59 5.30 -10.62
CA LYS A 145 15.18 6.57 -11.23
C LYS A 145 13.71 6.88 -10.92
N PRO A 146 13.31 8.18 -10.92
CA PRO A 146 11.91 8.57 -10.81
C PRO A 146 11.05 7.92 -11.90
N LYS A 147 9.87 7.44 -11.51
CA LYS A 147 8.97 6.70 -12.41
C LYS A 147 7.53 7.17 -12.29
N PHE A 148 6.85 7.35 -13.43
CA PHE A 148 5.40 7.39 -13.55
C PHE A 148 4.97 6.21 -14.40
N ALA A 149 3.97 5.46 -13.97
CA ALA A 149 3.39 4.37 -14.76
C ALA A 149 1.96 4.06 -14.30
N HIS A 150 1.31 3.16 -15.01
CA HIS A 150 0.01 2.61 -14.65
C HIS A 150 0.14 1.11 -14.38
N ARG A 151 -0.69 0.54 -13.51
CA ARG A 151 -0.65 -0.90 -13.21
C ARG A 151 -0.80 -1.77 -14.46
N ASP A 152 -1.61 -1.32 -15.41
CA ASP A 152 -1.89 -2.04 -16.64
C ASP A 152 -0.72 -2.02 -17.65
N ASP A 153 0.29 -1.15 -17.44
CA ASP A 153 1.53 -1.16 -18.21
C ASP A 153 2.46 -2.32 -17.78
N ALA A 154 2.25 -2.87 -16.59
CA ALA A 154 3.03 -3.98 -16.09
C ALA A 154 2.51 -5.31 -16.65
N PRO A 155 3.40 -6.22 -17.11
CA PRO A 155 2.96 -7.51 -17.62
C PRO A 155 2.34 -8.34 -16.48
N ARG A 156 1.16 -8.90 -16.74
CA ARG A 156 0.51 -9.84 -15.85
C ARG A 156 1.28 -11.17 -15.86
N GLN A 157 1.58 -11.68 -14.68
CA GLN A 157 2.19 -12.99 -14.49
C GLN A 157 1.21 -13.91 -13.76
N ASP A 158 0.72 -14.94 -14.45
CA ASP A 158 -0.22 -15.91 -13.88
C ASP A 158 0.52 -17.11 -13.28
N VAL A 159 0.15 -17.50 -12.06
CA VAL A 159 0.72 -18.64 -11.34
C VAL A 159 -0.38 -19.36 -10.53
N ASN A 160 -0.83 -20.53 -11.00
CA ASN A 160 -1.73 -21.41 -10.25
C ASN A 160 -3.01 -20.72 -9.73
N GLY A 161 -3.76 -20.04 -10.60
CA GLY A 161 -5.00 -19.33 -10.25
C GLY A 161 -4.78 -17.99 -9.54
N ARG A 162 -3.56 -17.62 -9.31
CA ARG A 162 -3.12 -16.30 -8.83
C ARG A 162 -2.45 -15.55 -9.97
N TYR A 163 -2.36 -14.23 -9.83
CA TYR A 163 -1.60 -13.39 -10.75
C TYR A 163 -0.95 -12.23 -9.99
N ARG A 164 0.05 -11.62 -10.61
CA ARG A 164 0.71 -10.45 -10.06
C ARG A 164 1.14 -9.48 -11.15
N TYR A 165 1.27 -8.22 -10.76
CA TYR A 165 1.88 -7.15 -11.51
C TYR A 165 3.02 -6.57 -10.69
N PHE A 166 4.25 -6.55 -11.22
CA PHE A 166 5.35 -5.82 -10.61
C PHE A 166 5.25 -4.35 -11.00
N LEU A 167 4.91 -3.48 -10.07
CA LEU A 167 4.80 -2.04 -10.30
C LEU A 167 6.15 -1.36 -10.10
N LEU A 168 6.85 -1.70 -9.03
CA LEU A 168 8.15 -1.14 -8.68
C LEU A 168 9.06 -2.26 -8.18
N GLY A 169 10.27 -2.33 -8.79
CA GLY A 169 11.20 -3.41 -8.53
C GLY A 169 10.74 -4.76 -9.11
N THR A 170 11.69 -5.58 -9.47
CA THR A 170 11.49 -6.98 -9.87
C THR A 170 12.50 -7.85 -9.11
N PRO A 171 12.26 -9.16 -8.95
CA PRO A 171 13.17 -10.03 -8.24
C PRO A 171 14.61 -9.92 -8.77
N GLY A 172 15.56 -9.59 -7.89
CA GLY A 172 16.96 -9.41 -8.23
C GLY A 172 17.36 -8.04 -8.80
N GLU A 173 16.45 -7.11 -8.91
CA GLU A 173 16.75 -5.72 -9.30
C GLU A 173 17.30 -4.94 -8.11
N MET A 174 18.62 -5.07 -7.86
CA MET A 174 19.32 -4.61 -6.66
C MET A 174 19.25 -3.10 -6.41
N ALA A 175 18.84 -2.30 -7.41
CA ALA A 175 18.64 -0.86 -7.25
C ALA A 175 17.53 -0.53 -6.25
N PHE A 176 16.52 -1.40 -6.16
CA PHE A 176 15.39 -1.22 -5.24
C PHE A 176 15.63 -1.94 -3.92
N ASP A 177 15.29 -1.28 -2.82
CA ASP A 177 15.28 -1.84 -1.46
C ASP A 177 13.86 -2.15 -0.96
N PHE A 178 12.86 -1.92 -1.80
CA PHE A 178 11.50 -2.43 -1.65
C PHE A 178 10.86 -2.65 -3.02
N GLU A 179 9.88 -3.53 -3.06
CA GLU A 179 9.01 -3.78 -4.20
C GLU A 179 7.58 -3.32 -3.91
N MET A 180 6.88 -2.89 -4.97
CA MET A 180 5.44 -2.69 -4.94
C MET A 180 4.79 -3.59 -5.99
N ASN A 181 3.86 -4.42 -5.55
CA ASN A 181 3.22 -5.41 -6.40
C ASN A 181 1.69 -5.35 -6.24
N VAL A 182 0.94 -5.60 -7.31
CA VAL A 182 -0.45 -6.00 -7.18
C VAL A 182 -0.50 -7.53 -7.26
N MET A 183 -1.10 -8.13 -6.25
CA MET A 183 -1.35 -9.58 -6.18
C MET A 183 -2.84 -9.85 -6.32
N GLY A 184 -3.20 -10.76 -7.23
CA GLY A 184 -4.58 -11.15 -7.46
C GLY A 184 -4.81 -12.65 -7.26
N PHE A 185 -5.98 -12.98 -6.74
CA PHE A 185 -6.40 -14.36 -6.43
C PHE A 185 -7.78 -14.61 -7.01
N GLY A 186 -7.89 -15.61 -7.87
CA GLY A 186 -9.20 -16.12 -8.28
C GLY A 186 -9.99 -16.65 -7.06
N THR A 187 -11.31 -16.67 -7.17
CA THR A 187 -12.18 -17.21 -6.12
C THR A 187 -11.75 -18.61 -5.70
N GLY A 188 -11.58 -18.84 -4.40
CA GLY A 188 -11.16 -20.12 -3.84
C GLY A 188 -9.65 -20.42 -4.00
N THR A 189 -8.85 -19.51 -4.56
CA THR A 189 -7.40 -19.70 -4.65
C THR A 189 -6.69 -19.17 -3.41
N HIS A 190 -5.53 -19.73 -3.13
CA HIS A 190 -4.72 -19.39 -1.97
C HIS A 190 -3.22 -19.55 -2.29
N PHE A 191 -2.35 -19.07 -1.42
CA PHE A 191 -0.96 -19.48 -1.46
C PHE A 191 -0.83 -20.97 -1.19
N HIS A 192 0.06 -21.63 -1.90
CA HIS A 192 0.24 -23.09 -1.82
C HIS A 192 0.85 -23.59 -0.49
N CYS A 193 1.39 -22.69 0.31
CA CYS A 193 1.95 -22.98 1.63
C CYS A 193 1.77 -21.79 2.57
N VAL A 194 1.97 -22.02 3.85
CA VAL A 194 2.20 -20.94 4.82
C VAL A 194 3.63 -20.45 4.60
N GLU A 195 3.77 -19.18 4.25
CA GLU A 195 5.07 -18.55 4.01
C GLU A 195 5.61 -17.95 5.31
N THR A 196 6.94 -17.98 5.46
CA THR A 196 7.67 -17.24 6.49
C THR A 196 9.00 -16.79 5.90
N HIS A 197 9.34 -15.52 6.08
CA HIS A 197 10.56 -14.93 5.53
C HIS A 197 10.91 -13.63 6.27
N ILE A 198 12.13 -13.14 6.06
CA ILE A 198 12.62 -11.93 6.70
C ILE A 198 11.90 -10.66 6.23
N MET A 199 11.44 -10.63 4.98
CA MET A 199 10.83 -9.44 4.40
C MET A 199 9.55 -9.08 5.14
N GLU A 200 9.41 -7.81 5.54
CA GLU A 200 8.16 -7.29 6.04
C GLU A 200 7.22 -6.88 4.90
N HIS A 201 5.94 -6.79 5.21
CA HIS A 201 4.91 -6.41 4.26
C HIS A 201 3.96 -5.35 4.79
N GLY A 202 3.51 -4.47 3.86
CA GLY A 202 2.29 -3.70 3.96
C GLY A 202 1.35 -4.12 2.85
N LEU A 203 0.15 -4.54 3.21
CA LEU A 203 -0.84 -5.05 2.27
C LEU A 203 -2.12 -4.21 2.40
N TYR A 204 -2.56 -3.61 1.29
CA TYR A 204 -3.84 -2.91 1.22
C TYR A 204 -4.79 -3.64 0.27
N MET A 205 -5.95 -4.06 0.79
CA MET A 205 -6.97 -4.75 0.00
C MET A 205 -7.62 -3.79 -0.99
N LEU A 206 -7.30 -3.96 -2.29
CA LEU A 206 -7.86 -3.14 -3.38
C LEU A 206 -9.29 -3.53 -3.70
N THR A 207 -9.57 -4.85 -3.73
CA THR A 207 -10.89 -5.40 -4.04
C THR A 207 -11.08 -6.76 -3.40
N GLY A 208 -12.36 -7.12 -3.18
CA GLY A 208 -12.72 -8.46 -2.75
C GLY A 208 -12.53 -8.71 -1.26
N GLN A 209 -12.42 -9.98 -0.90
CA GLN A 209 -12.31 -10.43 0.48
C GLN A 209 -11.56 -11.76 0.58
N GLY A 210 -11.08 -12.07 1.79
CA GLY A 210 -10.38 -13.32 2.03
C GLY A 210 -10.19 -13.62 3.50
N LEU A 211 -9.48 -14.72 3.75
CA LEU A 211 -8.94 -15.06 5.05
C LEU A 211 -7.43 -14.88 4.99
N GLN A 212 -6.89 -14.15 5.93
CA GLN A 212 -5.45 -13.97 6.11
C GLN A 212 -5.00 -14.71 7.37
N LEU A 213 -4.12 -15.70 7.21
CA LEU A 213 -3.39 -16.28 8.33
C LEU A 213 -2.27 -15.32 8.74
N LEU A 214 -2.19 -15.01 10.03
CA LEU A 214 -1.10 -14.25 10.64
C LEU A 214 -0.69 -14.95 11.95
N GLY A 215 0.53 -15.48 11.96
CA GLY A 215 0.99 -16.32 13.06
C GLY A 215 0.20 -17.63 13.14
N ARG A 216 -0.76 -17.70 14.05
CA ARG A 216 -1.63 -18.88 14.25
C ARG A 216 -3.09 -18.60 14.00
N ASP A 217 -3.45 -17.34 13.78
CA ASP A 217 -4.84 -16.88 13.75
C ASP A 217 -5.27 -16.54 12.33
N TRP A 218 -6.46 -16.97 11.96
CA TRP A 218 -7.12 -16.60 10.73
C TRP A 218 -7.98 -15.36 10.94
N HIS A 219 -7.81 -14.38 10.07
CA HIS A 219 -8.54 -13.13 10.13
C HIS A 219 -9.31 -12.93 8.83
N GLU A 220 -10.58 -12.57 8.95
CA GLU A 220 -11.36 -12.11 7.82
C GLU A 220 -10.92 -10.71 7.42
N ILE A 221 -10.63 -10.51 6.14
CA ILE A 221 -10.20 -9.23 5.58
C ILE A 221 -11.04 -8.88 4.35
N TRP A 222 -11.29 -7.59 4.17
CA TRP A 222 -12.15 -7.05 3.12
C TRP A 222 -11.46 -5.90 2.40
N GLU A 223 -12.05 -5.50 1.28
CA GLU A 223 -11.66 -4.31 0.54
C GLU A 223 -11.49 -3.10 1.47
N GLY A 224 -10.36 -2.40 1.33
CA GLY A 224 -9.99 -1.26 2.16
C GLY A 224 -9.24 -1.61 3.44
N ASP A 225 -9.18 -2.88 3.87
CA ASP A 225 -8.38 -3.28 5.02
C ASP A 225 -6.89 -3.14 4.70
N PHE A 226 -6.14 -2.69 5.70
CA PHE A 226 -4.68 -2.69 5.68
C PHE A 226 -4.13 -3.74 6.64
N ILE A 227 -3.12 -4.47 6.21
CA ILE A 227 -2.40 -5.46 7.01
C ILE A 227 -0.90 -5.15 6.97
N TRP A 228 -0.30 -4.99 8.14
CA TRP A 228 1.14 -5.01 8.30
C TRP A 228 1.60 -6.37 8.82
N MET A 229 2.67 -6.90 8.25
CA MET A 229 3.29 -8.15 8.65
C MET A 229 4.78 -7.93 8.82
N GLY A 230 5.25 -8.04 10.05
CA GLY A 230 6.67 -7.95 10.39
C GLY A 230 7.46 -9.19 9.93
N PRO A 231 8.79 -9.15 10.07
CA PRO A 231 9.67 -10.25 9.71
C PRO A 231 9.25 -11.58 10.36
N TYR A 232 9.33 -12.67 9.58
CA TYR A 232 9.08 -14.06 9.99
C TYR A 232 7.66 -14.39 10.45
N VAL A 233 6.70 -13.50 10.35
CA VAL A 233 5.29 -13.82 10.65
C VAL A 233 4.81 -14.90 9.67
N PRO A 234 4.40 -16.08 10.15
CA PRO A 234 3.76 -17.07 9.29
C PRO A 234 2.50 -16.50 8.68
N GLN A 235 2.36 -16.58 7.36
CA GLN A 235 1.30 -15.92 6.61
C GLN A 235 0.79 -16.75 5.45
N GLN A 236 -0.51 -16.65 5.18
CA GLN A 236 -1.14 -17.23 4.01
C GLN A 236 -2.44 -16.49 3.70
N PHE A 237 -2.67 -16.17 2.44
CA PHE A 237 -3.93 -15.58 1.99
C PHE A 237 -4.78 -16.62 1.25
N TYR A 238 -6.08 -16.60 1.52
CA TYR A 238 -7.10 -17.41 0.88
C TYR A 238 -8.26 -16.51 0.43
N ALA A 239 -8.53 -16.43 -0.87
CA ALA A 239 -9.65 -15.65 -1.42
C ALA A 239 -10.98 -16.40 -1.21
N THR A 240 -11.90 -15.81 -0.45
CA THR A 240 -13.19 -16.44 -0.06
C THR A 240 -14.42 -15.84 -0.72
N GLY A 241 -14.25 -14.70 -1.41
CA GLY A 241 -15.38 -13.99 -2.04
C GLY A 241 -15.93 -14.67 -3.28
N TRP A 242 -17.01 -14.11 -3.81
CA TRP A 242 -17.63 -14.52 -5.08
C TRP A 242 -16.93 -13.95 -6.31
N ALA A 243 -16.03 -12.97 -6.11
CA ALA A 243 -15.18 -12.35 -7.13
C ALA A 243 -13.71 -12.49 -6.73
N PRO A 244 -12.78 -12.33 -7.70
CA PRO A 244 -11.36 -12.29 -7.38
C PRO A 244 -11.03 -11.22 -6.33
N ALA A 245 -10.04 -11.50 -5.50
CA ALA A 245 -9.48 -10.55 -4.54
C ALA A 245 -8.15 -10.01 -5.06
N GLU A 246 -7.90 -8.72 -4.88
CA GLU A 246 -6.62 -8.07 -5.19
C GLU A 246 -6.14 -7.24 -4.01
N TYR A 247 -4.82 -7.21 -3.80
CA TYR A 247 -4.20 -6.29 -2.88
C TYR A 247 -2.94 -5.64 -3.47
N LEU A 248 -2.66 -4.40 -3.05
CA LEU A 248 -1.38 -3.74 -3.27
C LEU A 248 -0.45 -4.17 -2.12
N LEU A 249 0.73 -4.65 -2.47
CA LEU A 249 1.72 -5.18 -1.55
C LEU A 249 2.99 -4.34 -1.58
N TYR A 250 3.37 -3.78 -0.44
CA TYR A 250 4.74 -3.36 -0.13
C TYR A 250 5.52 -4.58 0.37
N LYS A 251 6.77 -4.69 -0.03
CA LYS A 251 7.71 -5.71 0.42
C LYS A 251 9.13 -5.15 0.40
N ASP A 252 9.84 -5.20 1.52
CA ASP A 252 11.27 -4.87 1.55
C ASP A 252 12.10 -6.00 0.92
N VAL A 253 13.16 -5.64 0.20
CA VAL A 253 13.94 -6.59 -0.60
C VAL A 253 15.41 -6.17 -0.72
N ASN A 254 16.23 -7.10 -1.19
CA ASN A 254 17.59 -6.85 -1.70
C ASN A 254 18.54 -6.18 -0.71
N ARG A 255 18.29 -6.29 0.58
CA ARG A 255 19.20 -5.80 1.62
C ARG A 255 19.49 -6.92 2.61
N ASP A 256 20.69 -6.90 3.17
CA ASP A 256 21.11 -7.84 4.20
C ASP A 256 20.39 -7.53 5.51
N VAL A 257 20.41 -8.50 6.41
CA VAL A 257 19.88 -8.32 7.76
C VAL A 257 20.73 -7.32 8.53
N GLU A 258 20.08 -6.49 9.32
CA GLU A 258 20.76 -5.60 10.27
C GLU A 258 21.06 -6.38 11.57
N PHE A 259 22.24 -6.16 12.14
CA PHE A 259 22.72 -6.81 13.37
C PHE A 259 22.82 -5.81 14.51
#